data_c5e7989e8049e801d14bf1b25bd3676a
#
_entry.id   c5e7989e8049e801d14bf1b25bd3676a
#
_cell.length_a   1.000
_cell.length_b   1.000
_cell.length_c   1.000
_cell.angle_alpha   90.00
_cell.angle_beta   90.00
_cell.angle_gamma   90.00
#
_symmetry.space_group_name_H-M   'P 1'
#
loop_
_entity.id
_entity.type
_entity.pdbx_description
1 polymer ?
#
loop_
_entity_poly.entity_id
_entity_poly.type
_entity_poly.pdbx_seq_one_letter_code
_entity_poly.pdbx_strand_id
1 'polypeptide(L)'
;MSSIRNIFIGLVLSIVSASAIAEEEVCAPFKDGVVDGSVVSKMLSAANDGHLYRINPASSKIGFCIDSPVGLIEGEFKDFTGGLTFLQENASTDEQALVMVNTASLETDGSFIEGLLKGKKFFDVENYPEILFVSTGFKWVSETEAVLMGDLTMHGVTKAVGFHVELIEQPGDDEPGSLEQEHRILVRATTRILRSEFGLTALSPMVGNSVNLCMSVDAVKYSA
;
A
#
# COMPACT_ATOMS: atom_id res chain seq x y z
N MET A 1 52.29 -0.07 66.67
CA MET A 1 52.72 -0.08 65.25
C MET A 1 51.70 -0.93 64.49
N SER A 2 50.75 -0.26 63.94
CA SER A 2 49.55 -0.88 63.33
C SER A 2 49.63 -0.74 61.81
N SER A 3 49.61 -1.84 61.12
CA SER A 3 49.69 -1.92 59.64
C SER A 3 48.28 -1.99 59.07
N ILE A 4 47.89 -0.96 58.38
CA ILE A 4 46.59 -0.88 57.71
C ILE A 4 46.73 -1.52 56.29
N ARG A 5 46.03 -2.63 56.05
CA ARG A 5 45.92 -3.27 54.73
C ARG A 5 44.74 -2.65 54.02
N ASN A 6 45.01 -1.91 52.96
CA ASN A 6 44.01 -1.44 52.01
C ASN A 6 43.50 -2.61 51.12
N ILE A 7 42.24 -2.90 51.25
CA ILE A 7 41.51 -3.83 50.31
C ILE A 7 40.92 -2.98 49.22
N PHE A 8 41.45 -3.12 47.98
CA PHE A 8 40.84 -2.61 46.78
C PHE A 8 39.75 -3.57 46.36
N ILE A 9 38.49 -3.16 46.50
CA ILE A 9 37.34 -3.84 45.90
C ILE A 9 37.20 -3.32 44.46
N GLY A 10 37.62 -4.14 43.50
CA GLY A 10 37.40 -3.88 42.08
C GLY A 10 35.93 -4.08 41.73
N LEU A 11 35.23 -3.01 41.42
CA LEU A 11 33.89 -3.03 40.86
C LEU A 11 33.99 -3.43 39.40
N VAL A 12 33.67 -4.68 39.09
CA VAL A 12 33.52 -5.15 37.68
C VAL A 12 32.17 -4.67 37.19
N LEU A 13 32.22 -3.61 36.39
CA LEU A 13 31.04 -3.11 35.68
C LEU A 13 30.79 -4.02 34.46
N SER A 14 29.87 -4.96 34.60
CA SER A 14 29.41 -5.79 33.50
C SER A 14 28.54 -4.92 32.54
N ILE A 15 29.12 -4.51 31.41
CA ILE A 15 28.39 -3.88 30.34
C ILE A 15 27.56 -4.99 29.65
N VAL A 16 26.29 -5.09 30.01
CA VAL A 16 25.33 -5.86 29.27
C VAL A 16 25.05 -5.07 27.98
N SER A 17 25.72 -5.48 26.90
CA SER A 17 25.35 -5.04 25.55
C SER A 17 23.97 -5.60 25.23
N ALA A 18 22.94 -4.80 25.41
CA ALA A 18 21.64 -5.07 24.84
C ALA A 18 21.82 -4.99 23.32
N SER A 19 21.94 -6.15 22.68
CA SER A 19 21.72 -6.27 21.24
C SER A 19 20.26 -5.87 21.02
N ALA A 20 20.02 -4.64 20.57
CA ALA A 20 18.75 -4.27 19.98
C ALA A 20 18.61 -5.16 18.73
N ILE A 21 17.82 -6.20 18.84
CA ILE A 21 17.27 -6.88 17.69
C ILE A 21 16.44 -5.77 17.04
N ALA A 22 16.88 -5.26 15.89
CA ALA A 22 16.03 -4.45 15.04
C ALA A 22 14.86 -5.37 14.68
N GLU A 23 13.70 -5.17 15.30
CA GLU A 23 12.44 -5.67 14.78
C GLU A 23 12.36 -5.07 13.38
N GLU A 24 12.51 -5.91 12.38
CA GLU A 24 12.28 -5.55 10.99
C GLU A 24 10.84 -5.10 10.93
N GLU A 25 10.63 -3.78 10.79
CA GLU A 25 9.30 -3.18 10.80
C GLU A 25 8.54 -3.70 9.58
N VAL A 26 7.73 -4.73 9.78
CA VAL A 26 6.87 -5.37 8.76
C VAL A 26 5.92 -4.37 8.10
N CYS A 27 5.73 -3.19 8.71
CA CYS A 27 4.82 -2.15 8.28
C CYS A 27 5.42 -0.74 8.42
N ALA A 28 6.63 -0.51 7.92
CA ALA A 28 7.25 0.83 7.90
C ALA A 28 6.35 1.94 7.29
N PRO A 29 5.49 1.66 6.29
CA PRO A 29 4.58 2.67 5.73
C PRO A 29 3.46 3.14 6.66
N PHE A 30 3.25 2.51 7.80
CA PHE A 30 2.14 2.85 8.71
C PHE A 30 2.51 3.82 9.83
N LYS A 31 3.72 4.32 9.84
CA LYS A 31 4.25 5.12 10.97
C LYS A 31 3.61 6.50 11.09
N ASP A 32 3.17 7.10 9.98
CA ASP A 32 2.66 8.48 9.92
C ASP A 32 1.26 8.61 9.30
N GLY A 33 0.66 7.52 8.85
CA GLY A 33 -0.70 7.50 8.29
C GLY A 33 -1.77 7.30 9.37
N VAL A 34 -2.93 7.93 9.19
CA VAL A 34 -4.13 7.69 10.03
C VAL A 34 -4.75 6.35 9.61
N VAL A 35 -4.10 5.26 9.94
CA VAL A 35 -4.64 3.90 9.72
C VAL A 35 -5.26 3.42 11.02
N ASP A 36 -6.46 2.85 10.93
CA ASP A 36 -7.11 2.21 12.09
C ASP A 36 -6.21 1.07 12.61
N GLY A 37 -5.87 1.12 13.89
CA GLY A 37 -5.04 0.10 14.54
C GLY A 37 -5.62 -1.31 14.45
N SER A 38 -6.92 -1.46 14.22
CA SER A 38 -7.56 -2.75 14.00
C SER A 38 -7.14 -3.39 12.66
N VAL A 39 -6.97 -2.60 11.60
CA VAL A 39 -6.50 -3.07 10.29
C VAL A 39 -5.05 -3.53 10.40
N VAL A 40 -4.21 -2.73 11.05
CA VAL A 40 -2.81 -3.10 11.29
C VAL A 40 -2.70 -4.40 12.09
N SER A 41 -3.49 -4.54 13.17
CA SER A 41 -3.51 -5.75 13.97
C SER A 41 -3.94 -6.99 13.19
N LYS A 42 -4.94 -6.86 12.31
CA LYS A 42 -5.39 -7.96 11.44
C LYS A 42 -4.31 -8.36 10.43
N MET A 43 -3.65 -7.37 9.81
CA MET A 43 -2.57 -7.64 8.87
C MET A 43 -1.35 -8.29 9.56
N LEU A 44 -1.00 -7.86 10.77
CA LEU A 44 0.06 -8.49 11.56
C LEU A 44 -0.31 -9.93 11.96
N SER A 45 -1.55 -10.19 12.35
CA SER A 45 -2.02 -11.55 12.61
C SER A 45 -1.91 -12.41 11.35
N ALA A 46 -2.37 -11.90 10.22
CA ALA A 46 -2.28 -12.59 8.93
C ALA A 46 -0.82 -12.85 8.51
N ALA A 47 0.11 -11.96 8.84
CA ALA A 47 1.55 -12.18 8.61
C ALA A 47 2.07 -13.38 9.41
N ASN A 48 1.70 -13.46 10.70
CA ASN A 48 2.09 -14.59 11.57
C ASN A 48 1.48 -15.90 11.13
N ASP A 49 0.26 -15.86 10.58
CA ASP A 49 -0.47 -17.02 10.08
C ASP A 49 -0.09 -17.41 8.63
N GLY A 50 0.81 -16.64 8.00
CA GLY A 50 1.28 -16.87 6.63
C GLY A 50 0.25 -16.54 5.55
N HIS A 51 -0.67 -15.61 5.81
CA HIS A 51 -1.73 -15.18 4.89
C HIS A 51 -1.54 -13.75 4.39
N LEU A 52 -0.42 -13.10 4.74
CA LEU A 52 -0.08 -11.77 4.24
C LEU A 52 0.70 -11.86 2.92
N TYR A 53 0.27 -11.10 1.94
CA TYR A 53 0.95 -10.89 0.68
C TYR A 53 1.40 -9.43 0.59
N ARG A 54 2.66 -9.20 0.29
CA ARG A 54 3.23 -7.85 0.10
C ARG A 54 3.23 -7.51 -1.38
N ILE A 55 2.79 -6.30 -1.69
CA ILE A 55 2.84 -5.77 -3.06
C ILE A 55 4.31 -5.62 -3.47
N ASN A 56 4.65 -6.14 -4.65
CA ASN A 56 5.95 -5.95 -5.28
C ASN A 56 5.89 -4.74 -6.22
N PRO A 57 6.47 -3.58 -5.85
CA PRO A 57 6.39 -2.38 -6.68
C PRO A 57 7.09 -2.53 -8.04
N ALA A 58 8.10 -3.42 -8.13
CA ALA A 58 8.85 -3.62 -9.38
C ALA A 58 8.03 -4.27 -10.49
N SER A 59 6.99 -5.04 -10.14
CA SER A 59 6.11 -5.75 -11.08
C SER A 59 4.65 -5.31 -11.00
N SER A 60 4.34 -4.36 -10.13
CA SER A 60 3.00 -3.78 -10.00
C SER A 60 2.90 -2.42 -10.66
N LYS A 61 1.67 -2.00 -11.00
CA LYS A 61 1.37 -0.67 -11.55
C LYS A 61 0.15 -0.08 -10.85
N ILE A 62 0.25 1.18 -10.47
CA ILE A 62 -0.85 1.98 -9.95
C ILE A 62 -0.96 3.25 -10.78
N GLY A 63 -2.09 3.43 -11.44
CA GLY A 63 -2.27 4.54 -12.35
C GLY A 63 -3.71 5.03 -12.45
N PHE A 64 -3.85 6.10 -13.20
CA PHE A 64 -5.16 6.67 -13.52
C PHE A 64 -5.20 7.18 -14.96
N CYS A 65 -6.41 7.35 -15.48
CA CYS A 65 -6.63 8.08 -16.72
C CYS A 65 -7.85 9.01 -16.61
N ILE A 66 -7.76 10.15 -17.31
CA ILE A 66 -8.78 11.19 -17.34
C ILE A 66 -8.89 11.82 -18.73
N ASP A 67 -10.12 12.04 -19.17
CA ASP A 67 -10.37 12.73 -20.44
C ASP A 67 -10.07 14.25 -20.33
N SER A 68 -9.42 14.78 -21.37
CA SER A 68 -9.11 16.20 -21.49
C SER A 68 -9.29 16.69 -22.94
N PRO A 69 -9.33 18.01 -23.19
CA PRO A 69 -9.42 18.55 -24.54
C PRO A 69 -8.22 18.22 -25.44
N VAL A 70 -7.11 17.84 -24.85
CA VAL A 70 -5.89 17.43 -25.57
C VAL A 70 -5.77 15.91 -25.73
N GLY A 71 -6.79 15.18 -25.31
CA GLY A 71 -6.84 13.72 -25.34
C GLY A 71 -6.83 13.09 -23.94
N LEU A 72 -6.64 11.81 -23.89
CA LEU A 72 -6.52 11.07 -22.64
C LEU A 72 -5.21 11.44 -21.94
N ILE A 73 -5.30 11.82 -20.69
CA ILE A 73 -4.13 12.00 -19.80
C ILE A 73 -4.02 10.74 -18.95
N GLU A 74 -2.88 10.10 -19.02
CA GLU A 74 -2.54 8.94 -18.21
C GLU A 74 -1.43 9.31 -17.22
N GLY A 75 -1.54 8.82 -16.00
CA GLY A 75 -0.54 8.98 -14.95
C GLY A 75 -0.30 7.68 -14.22
N GLU A 76 0.95 7.42 -13.87
CA GLU A 76 1.39 6.24 -13.11
C GLU A 76 2.23 6.70 -11.92
N PHE A 77 1.96 6.12 -10.75
CA PHE A 77 2.78 6.33 -9.57
C PHE A 77 3.83 5.22 -9.48
N LYS A 78 5.09 5.61 -9.30
CA LYS A 78 6.23 4.69 -9.30
C LYS A 78 6.67 4.25 -7.90
N ASP A 79 6.28 4.99 -6.88
CA ASP A 79 6.61 4.70 -5.48
C ASP A 79 5.32 4.47 -4.68
N PHE A 80 5.12 3.23 -4.27
CA PHE A 80 3.99 2.80 -3.46
C PHE A 80 4.37 1.56 -2.66
N THR A 81 3.67 1.34 -1.57
CA THR A 81 3.80 0.17 -0.72
C THR A 81 2.44 -0.33 -0.31
N GLY A 82 2.38 -1.58 0.12
CA GLY A 82 1.13 -2.13 0.60
C GLY A 82 1.16 -3.64 0.74
N GLY A 83 0.03 -4.16 1.15
CA GLY A 83 -0.19 -5.59 1.28
C GLY A 83 -1.68 -5.91 1.29
N LEU A 84 -1.95 -7.19 1.14
CA LEU A 84 -3.28 -7.75 1.23
C LEU A 84 -3.23 -9.07 1.99
N THR A 85 -4.31 -9.38 2.68
CA THR A 85 -4.52 -10.70 3.25
C THR A 85 -5.33 -11.52 2.27
N PHE A 86 -4.95 -12.77 2.06
CA PHE A 86 -5.67 -13.67 1.18
C PHE A 86 -5.80 -15.03 1.86
N LEU A 87 -7.04 -15.46 2.07
CA LEU A 87 -7.40 -16.73 2.68
C LEU A 87 -7.98 -17.61 1.59
N GLN A 88 -7.27 -18.64 1.20
CA GLN A 88 -7.64 -19.56 0.13
C GLN A 88 -8.84 -20.47 0.49
N GLU A 89 -9.14 -20.62 1.78
CA GLU A 89 -10.22 -21.48 2.27
C GLU A 89 -11.42 -20.63 2.73
N ASN A 90 -12.50 -20.72 1.94
CA ASN A 90 -13.82 -20.14 2.21
C ASN A 90 -13.85 -18.61 2.22
N ALA A 91 -14.23 -18.02 1.10
CA ALA A 91 -14.66 -16.61 0.90
C ALA A 91 -14.90 -15.85 2.22
N SER A 92 -13.81 -15.48 2.90
CA SER A 92 -13.84 -14.80 4.17
C SER A 92 -14.13 -13.32 3.92
N THR A 93 -14.97 -12.71 4.74
CA THR A 93 -15.21 -11.25 4.73
C THR A 93 -14.10 -10.49 5.45
N ASP A 94 -13.11 -11.20 5.99
CA ASP A 94 -12.04 -10.63 6.81
C ASP A 94 -10.77 -10.27 6.03
N GLU A 95 -10.80 -10.42 4.70
CA GLU A 95 -9.69 -10.04 3.85
C GLU A 95 -9.47 -8.52 3.91
N GLN A 96 -8.22 -8.14 4.06
CA GLN A 96 -7.80 -6.75 4.22
C GLN A 96 -6.85 -6.36 3.09
N ALA A 97 -6.95 -5.11 2.64
CA ALA A 97 -5.96 -4.51 1.75
C ALA A 97 -5.61 -3.12 2.25
N LEU A 98 -4.34 -2.79 2.17
CA LEU A 98 -3.83 -1.49 2.50
C LEU A 98 -2.78 -1.09 1.48
N VAL A 99 -2.94 0.09 0.90
CA VAL A 99 -2.01 0.63 -0.10
C VAL A 99 -1.72 2.08 0.22
N MET A 100 -0.45 2.44 0.22
CA MET A 100 0.02 3.80 0.35
C MET A 100 0.86 4.16 -0.88
N VAL A 101 0.57 5.31 -1.48
CA VAL A 101 1.18 5.81 -2.70
C VAL A 101 1.83 7.15 -2.43
N ASN A 102 3.10 7.30 -2.79
CA ASN A 102 3.80 8.59 -2.78
C ASN A 102 3.37 9.43 -3.97
N THR A 103 2.69 10.55 -3.73
CA THR A 103 2.17 11.42 -4.80
C THR A 103 3.26 12.08 -5.63
N ALA A 104 4.45 12.31 -5.06
CA ALA A 104 5.58 12.90 -5.76
C ALA A 104 6.17 11.95 -6.82
N SER A 105 5.88 10.64 -6.73
CA SER A 105 6.34 9.64 -7.68
C SER A 105 5.50 9.57 -8.98
N LEU A 106 4.51 10.44 -9.13
CA LEU A 106 3.69 10.53 -10.34
C LEU A 106 4.56 10.77 -11.57
N GLU A 107 4.35 9.98 -12.61
CA GLU A 107 4.89 10.16 -13.94
C GLU A 107 3.77 10.22 -14.97
N THR A 108 3.95 11.02 -16.02
CA THR A 108 3.02 11.15 -17.16
C THR A 108 3.80 11.34 -18.46
N ASP A 109 3.09 11.20 -19.58
CA ASP A 109 3.65 11.51 -20.90
C ASP A 109 3.84 13.02 -21.09
N GLY A 110 4.88 13.56 -20.52
CA GLY A 110 5.30 14.95 -20.67
C GLY A 110 5.48 15.74 -19.39
N SER A 111 6.66 16.28 -19.21
CA SER A 111 7.08 17.01 -18.02
C SER A 111 6.21 18.22 -17.64
N PHE A 112 5.56 18.86 -18.64
CA PHE A 112 4.64 19.97 -18.37
C PHE A 112 3.38 19.49 -17.65
N ILE A 113 2.75 18.42 -18.14
CA ILE A 113 1.54 17.84 -17.52
C ILE A 113 1.89 17.28 -16.14
N GLU A 114 3.02 16.59 -16.02
CA GLU A 114 3.49 16.05 -14.74
C GLU A 114 3.66 17.18 -13.70
N GLY A 115 4.38 18.26 -14.05
CA GLY A 115 4.56 19.39 -13.15
C GLY A 115 3.24 20.08 -12.78
N LEU A 116 2.30 20.16 -13.71
CA LEU A 116 0.96 20.71 -13.46
C LEU A 116 0.20 19.84 -12.46
N LEU A 117 0.21 18.53 -12.65
CA LEU A 117 -0.51 17.58 -11.79
C LEU A 117 0.11 17.48 -10.40
N LYS A 118 1.42 17.56 -10.26
CA LYS A 118 2.11 17.63 -8.96
C LYS A 118 1.86 18.95 -8.20
N GLY A 119 1.49 20.01 -8.91
CA GLY A 119 1.32 21.35 -8.35
C GLY A 119 0.07 21.52 -7.49
N LYS A 120 0.02 22.68 -6.78
CA LYS A 120 -0.99 23.07 -5.79
C LYS A 120 -2.45 23.04 -6.27
N LYS A 121 -2.70 23.08 -7.56
CA LYS A 121 -4.05 23.05 -8.14
C LYS A 121 -4.59 21.64 -8.36
N PHE A 122 -3.73 20.62 -8.23
CA PHE A 122 -4.05 19.22 -8.42
C PHE A 122 -3.63 18.42 -7.19
N PHE A 123 -2.63 17.53 -7.28
CA PHE A 123 -2.25 16.67 -6.16
C PHE A 123 -1.62 17.44 -4.99
N ASP A 124 -1.02 18.62 -5.24
CA ASP A 124 -0.33 19.44 -4.21
C ASP A 124 0.60 18.56 -3.36
N VAL A 125 1.53 17.90 -4.04
CA VAL A 125 2.37 16.84 -3.46
C VAL A 125 3.24 17.32 -2.28
N GLU A 126 3.45 18.64 -2.14
CA GLU A 126 4.16 19.23 -1.00
C GLU A 126 3.32 19.19 0.29
N ASN A 127 1.99 19.37 0.18
CA ASN A 127 1.07 19.37 1.33
C ASN A 127 0.34 18.04 1.51
N TYR A 128 0.19 17.26 0.42
CA TYR A 128 -0.46 15.95 0.42
C TYR A 128 0.46 14.92 -0.23
N PRO A 129 1.54 14.52 0.46
CA PRO A 129 2.57 13.63 -0.10
C PRO A 129 2.06 12.22 -0.35
N GLU A 130 0.91 11.83 0.22
CA GLU A 130 0.44 10.46 0.20
C GLU A 130 -1.02 10.34 -0.25
N ILE A 131 -1.32 9.24 -0.96
CA ILE A 131 -2.65 8.70 -1.16
C ILE A 131 -2.71 7.39 -0.38
N LEU A 132 -3.75 7.22 0.43
CA LEU A 132 -3.94 6.04 1.26
C LEU A 132 -5.25 5.35 0.89
N PHE A 133 -5.21 4.04 0.72
CA PHE A 133 -6.39 3.19 0.63
C PHE A 133 -6.38 2.15 1.74
N VAL A 134 -7.47 2.07 2.48
CA VAL A 134 -7.69 1.08 3.55
C VAL A 134 -8.98 0.35 3.27
N SER A 135 -8.95 -0.96 3.10
CA SER A 135 -10.17 -1.72 2.87
C SER A 135 -11.07 -1.73 4.11
N THR A 136 -12.36 -1.68 3.87
CA THR A 136 -13.42 -1.80 4.89
C THR A 136 -14.28 -3.04 4.68
N GLY A 137 -14.16 -3.69 3.52
CA GLY A 137 -14.89 -4.91 3.21
C GLY A 137 -14.45 -5.51 1.89
N PHE A 138 -14.61 -6.83 1.80
CA PHE A 138 -14.30 -7.62 0.63
C PHE A 138 -15.45 -8.59 0.35
N LYS A 139 -15.83 -8.72 -0.91
CA LYS A 139 -16.91 -9.62 -1.29
C LYS A 139 -16.63 -10.29 -2.62
N TRP A 140 -16.49 -11.60 -2.61
CA TRP A 140 -16.42 -12.42 -3.82
C TRP A 140 -17.74 -12.37 -4.60
N VAL A 141 -17.66 -12.17 -5.89
CA VAL A 141 -18.77 -12.21 -6.85
C VAL A 141 -18.75 -13.53 -7.62
N SER A 142 -17.55 -14.03 -7.94
CA SER A 142 -17.29 -15.32 -8.55
C SER A 142 -15.98 -15.89 -7.99
N GLU A 143 -15.46 -16.97 -8.57
CA GLU A 143 -14.18 -17.57 -8.18
C GLU A 143 -12.98 -16.65 -8.48
N THR A 144 -13.12 -15.74 -9.45
CA THR A 144 -12.05 -14.84 -9.90
C THR A 144 -12.38 -13.36 -9.78
N GLU A 145 -13.61 -13.00 -9.43
CA GLU A 145 -14.04 -11.61 -9.34
C GLU A 145 -14.53 -11.27 -7.93
N ALA A 146 -14.15 -10.09 -7.47
CA ALA A 146 -14.57 -9.55 -6.18
C ALA A 146 -14.83 -8.05 -6.23
N VAL A 147 -15.53 -7.55 -5.22
CA VAL A 147 -15.66 -6.13 -4.91
C VAL A 147 -14.92 -5.85 -3.63
N LEU A 148 -13.93 -4.97 -3.71
CA LEU A 148 -13.15 -4.47 -2.59
C LEU A 148 -13.65 -3.07 -2.21
N MET A 149 -14.30 -2.95 -1.06
CA MET A 149 -14.73 -1.67 -0.51
C MET A 149 -13.65 -1.11 0.42
N GLY A 150 -13.48 0.21 0.41
CA GLY A 150 -12.50 0.83 1.30
C GLY A 150 -12.59 2.34 1.32
N ASP A 151 -11.84 2.92 2.22
CA ASP A 151 -11.67 4.36 2.38
C ASP A 151 -10.43 4.82 1.59
N LEU A 152 -10.65 5.65 0.57
CA LEU A 152 -9.59 6.31 -0.18
C LEU A 152 -9.40 7.71 0.36
N THR A 153 -8.19 7.99 0.85
CA THR A 153 -7.77 9.32 1.28
C THR A 153 -6.84 9.91 0.23
N MET A 154 -7.21 11.03 -0.36
CA MET A 154 -6.44 11.74 -1.36
C MET A 154 -6.67 13.25 -1.19
N HIS A 155 -5.61 14.05 -1.32
CA HIS A 155 -5.67 15.51 -1.16
C HIS A 155 -6.36 15.95 0.15
N GLY A 156 -6.11 15.20 1.25
CA GLY A 156 -6.68 15.44 2.58
C GLY A 156 -8.17 15.08 2.74
N VAL A 157 -8.80 14.49 1.72
CA VAL A 157 -10.21 14.11 1.74
C VAL A 157 -10.34 12.59 1.69
N THR A 158 -11.14 12.02 2.60
CA THR A 158 -11.44 10.58 2.64
C THR A 158 -12.82 10.30 2.10
N LYS A 159 -12.93 9.33 1.19
CA LYS A 159 -14.19 8.86 0.60
C LYS A 159 -14.23 7.35 0.54
N ALA A 160 -15.41 6.79 0.80
CA ALA A 160 -15.66 5.38 0.53
C ALA A 160 -15.68 5.13 -0.98
N VAL A 161 -14.90 4.16 -1.43
CA VAL A 161 -14.83 3.74 -2.84
C VAL A 161 -14.92 2.22 -2.94
N GLY A 162 -15.40 1.73 -4.08
CA GLY A 162 -15.44 0.30 -4.39
C GLY A 162 -14.60 0.01 -5.63
N PHE A 163 -13.70 -0.96 -5.51
CA PHE A 163 -12.93 -1.48 -6.64
C PHE A 163 -13.54 -2.79 -7.13
N HIS A 164 -13.68 -2.92 -8.42
CA HIS A 164 -13.84 -4.21 -9.07
C HIS A 164 -12.46 -4.87 -9.15
N VAL A 165 -12.34 -6.06 -8.59
CA VAL A 165 -11.09 -6.81 -8.51
C VAL A 165 -11.23 -8.09 -9.32
N GLU A 166 -10.29 -8.34 -10.19
CA GLU A 166 -10.15 -9.56 -10.99
C GLU A 166 -8.86 -10.28 -10.58
N LEU A 167 -8.98 -11.51 -10.14
CA LEU A 167 -7.86 -12.38 -9.81
C LEU A 167 -7.37 -13.03 -11.10
N ILE A 168 -6.14 -12.74 -11.52
CA ILE A 168 -5.53 -13.22 -12.76
C ILE A 168 -4.75 -14.52 -12.50
N GLU A 169 -3.98 -14.56 -11.41
CA GLU A 169 -3.21 -15.74 -10.99
C GLU A 169 -3.42 -15.96 -9.49
N GLN A 170 -3.61 -17.21 -9.10
CA GLN A 170 -3.76 -17.63 -7.70
C GLN A 170 -2.46 -18.28 -7.18
N PRO A 171 -2.28 -18.33 -5.84
CA PRO A 171 -1.18 -19.06 -5.28
C PRO A 171 -1.25 -20.54 -5.68
N GLY A 172 -0.18 -21.06 -6.26
CA GLY A 172 -0.08 -22.47 -6.65
C GLY A 172 -0.33 -22.78 -8.12
N ASP A 173 -0.63 -21.78 -8.96
CA ASP A 173 -0.73 -21.94 -10.42
C ASP A 173 0.65 -22.13 -11.10
N ASP A 174 1.74 -22.09 -10.33
CA ASP A 174 3.10 -22.27 -10.81
C ASP A 174 3.40 -23.73 -11.16
N GLU A 175 4.19 -23.95 -12.21
CA GLU A 175 4.58 -25.28 -12.68
C GLU A 175 5.24 -26.12 -11.57
N PRO A 176 4.87 -27.43 -11.44
CA PRO A 176 5.46 -28.32 -10.44
C PRO A 176 6.94 -28.53 -10.73
N GLY A 177 7.83 -28.00 -9.92
CA GLY A 177 9.26 -28.23 -10.01
C GLY A 177 10.17 -27.02 -9.76
N SER A 178 9.65 -25.82 -9.56
CA SER A 178 10.45 -24.71 -9.08
C SER A 178 10.84 -24.92 -7.62
N LEU A 179 12.13 -24.85 -7.30
CA LEU A 179 12.67 -25.07 -5.94
C LEU A 179 12.32 -23.92 -4.97
N GLU A 180 11.70 -22.85 -5.46
CA GLU A 180 11.15 -21.72 -4.71
C GLU A 180 9.75 -21.43 -5.26
N GLN A 181 8.73 -22.11 -4.74
CA GLN A 181 7.34 -21.73 -4.95
C GLN A 181 7.08 -20.44 -4.18
N GLU A 182 7.41 -19.31 -4.76
CA GLU A 182 6.89 -18.04 -4.30
C GLU A 182 5.37 -18.06 -4.52
N HIS A 183 4.61 -18.17 -3.43
CA HIS A 183 3.18 -18.00 -3.49
C HIS A 183 2.89 -16.56 -3.91
N ARG A 184 2.38 -16.39 -5.09
CA ARG A 184 2.17 -15.12 -5.76
C ARG A 184 0.71 -14.93 -6.08
N ILE A 185 0.23 -13.71 -5.99
CA ILE A 185 -1.11 -13.30 -6.39
C ILE A 185 -0.97 -12.18 -7.41
N LEU A 186 -1.60 -12.34 -8.56
CA LEU A 186 -1.71 -11.29 -9.56
C LEU A 186 -3.16 -10.86 -9.65
N VAL A 187 -3.45 -9.59 -9.34
CA VAL A 187 -4.79 -9.01 -9.39
C VAL A 187 -4.82 -7.76 -10.24
N ARG A 188 -5.95 -7.56 -10.92
CA ARG A 188 -6.31 -6.28 -11.54
C ARG A 188 -7.43 -5.65 -10.73
N ALA A 189 -7.29 -4.37 -10.38
CA ALA A 189 -8.32 -3.62 -9.68
C ALA A 189 -8.66 -2.33 -10.43
N THR A 190 -9.94 -2.05 -10.61
CA THR A 190 -10.42 -0.86 -11.32
C THR A 190 -11.56 -0.19 -10.57
N THR A 191 -11.59 1.14 -10.63
CA THR A 191 -12.73 1.93 -10.15
C THR A 191 -12.82 3.25 -10.89
N ARG A 192 -13.96 3.92 -10.74
CA ARG A 192 -14.18 5.27 -11.25
C ARG A 192 -14.57 6.18 -10.09
N ILE A 193 -13.87 7.30 -9.98
CA ILE A 193 -14.12 8.33 -8.97
C ILE A 193 -14.41 9.68 -9.63
N LEU A 194 -15.00 10.60 -8.86
CA LEU A 194 -15.13 12.00 -9.24
C LEU A 194 -14.05 12.80 -8.52
N ARG A 195 -13.10 13.37 -9.29
CA ARG A 195 -11.99 14.14 -8.72
C ARG A 195 -12.44 15.34 -7.88
N SER A 196 -13.60 15.92 -8.22
CA SER A 196 -14.19 17.03 -7.46
C SER A 196 -14.58 16.66 -6.03
N GLU A 197 -14.89 15.37 -5.75
CA GLU A 197 -15.19 14.89 -4.41
C GLU A 197 -13.97 14.89 -3.48
N PHE A 198 -12.77 14.93 -4.07
CA PHE A 198 -11.49 15.08 -3.37
C PHE A 198 -10.92 16.50 -3.44
N GLY A 199 -11.74 17.49 -3.82
CA GLY A 199 -11.31 18.87 -3.92
C GLY A 199 -10.48 19.22 -5.16
N LEU A 200 -10.25 18.27 -6.06
CA LEU A 200 -9.47 18.46 -7.29
C LEU A 200 -10.32 19.07 -8.40
N THR A 201 -10.66 20.36 -8.30
CA THR A 201 -11.59 21.04 -9.20
C THR A 201 -10.92 21.91 -10.28
N ALA A 202 -9.59 21.96 -10.31
CA ALA A 202 -8.85 22.80 -11.26
C ALA A 202 -9.20 22.43 -12.71
N LEU A 203 -9.20 23.46 -13.57
CA LEU A 203 -9.52 23.38 -14.99
C LEU A 203 -10.91 22.78 -15.33
N SER A 204 -11.83 22.77 -14.37
CA SER A 204 -13.23 22.42 -14.66
C SER A 204 -13.91 23.57 -15.42
N PRO A 205 -14.73 23.33 -16.47
CA PRO A 205 -15.13 22.01 -17.00
C PRO A 205 -14.21 21.48 -18.12
N MET A 206 -13.08 22.10 -18.40
CA MET A 206 -12.19 21.74 -19.52
C MET A 206 -11.61 20.33 -19.36
N VAL A 207 -11.21 19.97 -18.13
CA VAL A 207 -10.74 18.61 -17.81
C VAL A 207 -11.90 17.83 -17.20
N GLY A 208 -12.09 16.60 -17.62
CA GLY A 208 -13.14 15.72 -17.14
C GLY A 208 -13.16 15.60 -15.60
N ASN A 209 -14.34 15.36 -15.05
CA ASN A 209 -14.49 15.15 -13.61
C ASN A 209 -14.33 13.68 -13.22
N SER A 210 -14.64 12.79 -14.16
CA SER A 210 -14.53 11.33 -13.93
C SER A 210 -13.12 10.86 -14.19
N VAL A 211 -12.52 10.18 -13.21
CA VAL A 211 -11.18 9.59 -13.28
C VAL A 211 -11.31 8.07 -13.12
N ASN A 212 -10.74 7.34 -14.05
CA ASN A 212 -10.60 5.88 -13.90
C ASN A 212 -9.28 5.59 -13.20
N LEU A 213 -9.36 4.84 -12.10
CA LEU A 213 -8.19 4.29 -11.40
C LEU A 213 -8.00 2.85 -11.86
N CYS A 214 -6.77 2.50 -12.21
CA CYS A 214 -6.41 1.18 -12.74
C CYS A 214 -5.15 0.71 -12.04
N MET A 215 -5.21 -0.50 -11.49
CA MET A 215 -4.08 -1.13 -10.81
C MET A 215 -3.87 -2.54 -11.34
N SER A 216 -2.62 -2.92 -11.52
CA SER A 216 -2.18 -4.30 -11.70
C SER A 216 -1.22 -4.59 -10.56
N VAL A 217 -1.62 -5.43 -9.64
CA VAL A 217 -0.90 -5.71 -8.40
C VAL A 217 -0.37 -7.12 -8.44
N ASP A 218 0.93 -7.23 -8.33
CA ASP A 218 1.68 -8.45 -8.12
C ASP A 218 2.10 -8.49 -6.66
N ALA A 219 1.58 -9.43 -5.90
CA ALA A 219 1.84 -9.56 -4.48
C ALA A 219 2.41 -10.94 -4.15
N VAL A 220 3.46 -10.95 -3.35
CA VAL A 220 4.19 -12.14 -2.96
C VAL A 220 3.94 -12.45 -1.49
N LYS A 221 3.75 -13.72 -1.17
CA LYS A 221 3.52 -14.19 0.19
C LYS A 221 4.66 -13.76 1.10
N TYR A 222 4.31 -13.11 2.19
CA TYR A 222 5.29 -12.72 3.21
C TYR A 222 5.69 -13.95 4.02
N SER A 223 7.00 -14.18 4.11
CA SER A 223 7.61 -15.17 5.00
C SER A 223 8.38 -14.42 6.08
N ALA A 224 7.98 -14.57 7.34
CA ALA A 224 8.65 -13.96 8.49
C ALA A 224 10.00 -14.64 8.79
#